data_555fe1220689df05f765d2f7137b031e
#
_entry.id   555fe1220689df05f765d2f7137b031e
#
_cell.length_a   1.000
_cell.length_b   1.000
_cell.length_c   1.000
_cell.angle_alpha   90.00
_cell.angle_beta   90.00
_cell.angle_gamma   90.00
#
_symmetry.space_group_name_H-M   'P 1'
#
loop_
_entity.id
_entity.type
_entity.pdbx_description
1 polymer ?
#
loop_
_entity_poly.entity_id
_entity_poly.type
_entity_poly.pdbx_seq_one_letter_code
_entity_poly.pdbx_strand_id
1 'polypeptide(L)'
;MPAVGKVLSFSSIIEVATNLNDNKPLGSLEMGVLYSKIPDSIRKEIVDPYISITDSEARINLRIKDSEEGLRRNELIKKIKYDLTNKIGLKEEEYRLAGVLILFNNLLQSLFKSQILTLGFVMVGIFGMFFILFKNIKLSLIGVVPNFIAAFFIL
;
A
#
# COMPACT_ATOMS: atom_id res chain seq x y z
N MET A 1 4.64 14.79 5.65
CA MET A 1 3.77 14.33 4.54
C MET A 1 2.35 14.76 4.88
N PRO A 2 1.70 15.64 4.13
CA PRO A 2 0.37 16.16 4.48
C PRO A 2 -0.71 15.08 4.47
N ALA A 3 -0.54 14.05 3.64
CA ALA A 3 -1.48 12.93 3.53
C ALA A 3 -1.45 11.94 4.72
N VAL A 4 -0.40 11.96 5.54
CA VAL A 4 -0.30 11.09 6.71
C VAL A 4 -0.93 11.80 7.90
N GLY A 5 -2.01 11.23 8.40
CA GLY A 5 -2.68 11.72 9.61
C GLY A 5 -2.02 11.17 10.89
N LYS A 6 -2.81 10.55 11.75
CA LYS A 6 -2.31 10.00 13.02
C LYS A 6 -1.52 8.71 12.78
N VAL A 7 -0.34 8.63 13.41
CA VAL A 7 0.47 7.41 13.49
C VAL A 7 0.23 6.79 14.86
N LEU A 8 -0.10 5.51 14.90
CA LEU A 8 -0.29 4.74 16.13
C LEU A 8 0.68 3.57 16.12
N SER A 9 1.46 3.49 17.17
CA SER A 9 2.47 2.44 17.36
C SER A 9 2.63 2.13 18.84
N PHE A 10 3.39 1.12 19.16
CA PHE A 10 3.77 0.84 20.53
C PHE A 10 4.49 2.02 21.20
N SER A 11 5.30 2.78 20.43
CA SER A 11 5.92 4.02 20.92
C SER A 11 4.90 5.04 21.44
N SER A 12 3.73 5.12 20.82
CA SER A 12 2.68 6.04 21.28
C SER A 12 2.11 5.63 22.64
N ILE A 13 2.10 4.34 22.94
CA ILE A 13 1.69 3.80 24.24
C ILE A 13 2.76 4.12 25.30
N ILE A 14 4.04 3.95 24.94
CA ILE A 14 5.16 4.28 25.81
C ILE A 14 5.16 5.78 26.15
N GLU A 15 4.90 6.64 25.17
CA GLU A 15 4.82 8.08 25.37
C GLU A 15 3.73 8.45 26.38
N VAL A 16 2.55 7.85 26.29
CA VAL A 16 1.47 8.04 27.28
C VAL A 16 1.91 7.55 28.67
N ALA A 17 2.54 6.38 28.75
CA ALA A 17 3.03 5.84 30.01
C ALA A 17 4.15 6.71 30.61
N THR A 18 5.03 7.27 29.80
CA THR A 18 6.07 8.22 30.22
C THR A 18 5.46 9.51 30.77
N ASN A 19 4.43 10.05 30.09
CA ASN A 19 3.73 11.25 30.59
C ASN A 19 3.02 11.01 31.92
N LEU A 20 2.53 9.79 32.17
CA LEU A 20 1.93 9.40 33.45
C LEU A 20 2.98 9.17 34.54
N ASN A 21 4.25 8.98 34.18
CA ASN A 21 5.38 8.77 35.08
C ASN A 21 6.21 10.07 35.23
N ASP A 22 5.56 11.21 35.39
CA ASP A 22 6.21 12.52 35.57
C ASP A 22 7.23 12.86 34.47
N ASN A 23 6.97 12.48 33.24
CA ASN A 23 7.86 12.63 32.07
C ASN A 23 9.22 11.93 32.20
N LYS A 24 9.37 10.97 33.10
CA LYS A 24 10.57 10.17 33.21
C LYS A 24 10.52 9.00 32.20
N PRO A 25 11.55 8.82 31.37
CA PRO A 25 11.60 7.71 30.43
C PRO A 25 11.60 6.38 31.19
N LEU A 26 10.75 5.46 30.75
CA LEU A 26 10.67 4.11 31.32
C LEU A 26 11.88 3.28 30.86
N GLY A 27 12.61 2.70 31.82
CA GLY A 27 13.67 1.74 31.54
C GLY A 27 13.13 0.40 31.01
N SER A 28 14.00 -0.41 30.42
CA SER A 28 13.63 -1.74 29.89
C SER A 28 13.01 -2.66 30.94
N LEU A 29 13.51 -2.61 32.18
CA LEU A 29 12.97 -3.38 33.30
C LEU A 29 11.57 -2.88 33.72
N GLU A 30 11.39 -1.55 33.78
CA GLU A 30 10.13 -0.92 34.14
C GLU A 30 9.06 -1.22 33.08
N MET A 31 9.43 -1.24 31.79
CA MET A 31 8.54 -1.65 30.70
C MET A 31 8.12 -3.12 30.82
N GLY A 32 9.04 -4.01 31.18
CA GLY A 32 8.72 -5.41 31.42
C GLY A 32 7.75 -5.62 32.59
N VAL A 33 7.96 -4.89 33.68
CA VAL A 33 7.08 -4.91 34.86
C VAL A 33 5.71 -4.30 34.49
N LEU A 34 5.69 -3.20 33.78
CA LEU A 34 4.44 -2.56 33.31
C LEU A 34 3.63 -3.54 32.45
N TYR A 35 4.28 -4.17 31.48
CA TYR A 35 3.66 -5.16 30.60
C TYR A 35 3.05 -6.34 31.38
N SER A 36 3.78 -6.85 32.39
CA SER A 36 3.32 -7.97 33.22
C SER A 36 2.18 -7.62 34.18
N LYS A 37 2.05 -6.34 34.58
CA LYS A 37 1.02 -5.85 35.48
C LYS A 37 -0.24 -5.34 34.79
N ILE A 38 -0.21 -5.13 33.47
CA ILE A 38 -1.40 -4.75 32.70
C ILE A 38 -2.40 -5.92 32.73
N PRO A 39 -3.64 -5.72 33.14
CA PRO A 39 -4.68 -6.76 33.07
C PRO A 39 -4.80 -7.30 31.64
N ASP A 40 -5.02 -8.61 31.51
CA ASP A 40 -5.08 -9.29 30.19
C ASP A 40 -6.14 -8.69 29.25
N SER A 41 -7.25 -8.18 29.78
CA SER A 41 -8.28 -7.52 28.99
C SER A 41 -7.76 -6.25 28.34
N ILE A 42 -7.05 -5.42 29.09
CA ILE A 42 -6.48 -4.14 28.62
C ILE A 42 -5.29 -4.40 27.68
N ARG A 43 -4.46 -5.39 28.01
CA ARG A 43 -3.30 -5.76 27.19
C ARG A 43 -3.74 -6.20 25.80
N LYS A 44 -4.74 -7.06 25.69
CA LYS A 44 -5.30 -7.54 24.41
C LYS A 44 -5.87 -6.43 23.55
N GLU A 45 -6.42 -5.38 24.15
CA GLU A 45 -7.03 -4.28 23.39
C GLU A 45 -6.03 -3.19 23.01
N ILE A 46 -5.06 -2.90 23.87
CA ILE A 46 -4.18 -1.73 23.71
C ILE A 46 -2.77 -2.10 23.26
N VAL A 47 -2.21 -3.21 23.72
CA VAL A 47 -0.80 -3.57 23.48
C VAL A 47 -0.65 -4.63 22.39
N ASP A 48 -1.34 -5.74 22.52
CA ASP A 48 -1.22 -6.89 21.62
C ASP A 48 -1.52 -6.57 20.14
N PRO A 49 -2.38 -5.58 19.79
CA PRO A 49 -2.54 -5.16 18.41
C PRO A 49 -1.30 -4.54 17.76
N TYR A 50 -0.34 -4.04 18.57
CA TYR A 50 0.84 -3.33 18.10
C TYR A 50 2.14 -4.09 18.27
N ILE A 51 2.17 -5.12 19.11
CA ILE A 51 3.38 -5.90 19.35
C ILE A 51 3.02 -7.38 19.56
N SER A 52 3.72 -8.27 18.86
CA SER A 52 3.71 -9.71 19.11
C SER A 52 5.07 -10.12 19.62
N ILE A 53 5.14 -10.50 20.89
CA ILE A 53 6.39 -10.98 21.49
C ILE A 53 6.75 -12.35 20.95
N THR A 54 5.74 -13.18 20.69
CA THR A 54 5.93 -14.55 20.18
C THR A 54 6.57 -14.56 18.80
N ASP A 55 6.14 -13.64 17.92
CA ASP A 55 6.59 -13.58 16.53
C ASP A 55 7.72 -12.55 16.35
N SER A 56 8.08 -11.82 17.42
CA SER A 56 9.06 -10.70 17.38
C SER A 56 8.68 -9.62 16.34
N GLU A 57 7.39 -9.36 16.20
CA GLU A 57 6.85 -8.39 15.26
C GLU A 57 6.26 -7.17 15.95
N ALA A 58 6.45 -5.99 15.34
CA ALA A 58 5.82 -4.75 15.77
C ALA A 58 4.98 -4.16 14.62
N ARG A 59 3.80 -3.64 14.97
CA ARG A 59 2.88 -3.02 14.02
C ARG A 59 2.84 -1.51 14.21
N ILE A 60 2.98 -0.80 13.10
CA ILE A 60 2.77 0.65 13.03
C ILE A 60 1.54 0.92 12.16
N ASN A 61 0.51 1.52 12.75
CA ASN A 61 -0.70 1.89 12.04
C ASN A 61 -0.59 3.35 11.56
N LEU A 62 -0.61 3.52 10.23
CA LEU A 62 -0.64 4.83 9.58
C LEU A 62 -2.06 5.14 9.14
N ARG A 63 -2.66 6.20 9.68
CA ARG A 63 -3.93 6.71 9.20
C ARG A 63 -3.67 7.69 8.06
N ILE A 64 -4.14 7.36 6.87
CA ILE A 64 -3.98 8.19 5.67
C ILE A 64 -5.29 8.93 5.43
N LYS A 65 -5.20 10.24 5.15
CA LYS A 65 -6.35 11.04 4.74
C LYS A 65 -6.62 10.79 3.27
N ASP A 66 -7.64 10.01 2.97
CA ASP A 66 -8.02 9.64 1.60
C ASP A 66 -8.71 10.78 0.83
N SER A 67 -9.17 11.81 1.57
CA SER A 67 -9.88 12.98 1.02
C SER A 67 -8.95 14.05 0.43
N GLU A 68 -7.64 13.83 0.38
CA GLU A 68 -6.71 14.82 -0.15
C GLU A 68 -6.70 14.74 -1.68
N GLU A 69 -7.10 15.86 -2.33
CA GLU A 69 -7.07 15.99 -3.79
C GLU A 69 -5.65 15.77 -4.30
N GLY A 70 -5.47 14.79 -5.20
CA GLY A 70 -4.17 14.48 -5.77
C GLY A 70 -3.35 13.44 -5.01
N LEU A 71 -3.93 12.71 -4.05
CA LEU A 71 -3.24 11.61 -3.36
C LEU A 71 -2.83 10.51 -4.35
N ARG A 72 -1.59 10.54 -4.77
CA ARG A 72 -1.00 9.48 -5.59
C ARG A 72 -0.60 8.30 -4.72
N ARG A 73 -1.54 7.40 -4.48
CA ARG A 73 -1.37 6.24 -3.58
C ARG A 73 -0.13 5.42 -3.89
N ASN A 74 0.14 5.18 -5.17
CA ASN A 74 1.33 4.42 -5.59
C ASN A 74 2.64 5.13 -5.24
N GLU A 75 2.71 6.46 -5.42
CA GLU A 75 3.88 7.26 -5.07
C GLU A 75 4.11 7.30 -3.55
N LEU A 76 3.02 7.39 -2.77
CA LEU A 76 3.09 7.34 -1.32
C LEU A 76 3.65 5.99 -0.84
N ILE A 77 3.15 4.88 -1.37
CA ILE A 77 3.62 3.52 -1.04
C ILE A 77 5.11 3.37 -1.42
N LYS A 78 5.49 3.80 -2.62
CA LYS A 78 6.89 3.77 -3.06
C LYS A 78 7.80 4.60 -2.16
N LYS A 79 7.35 5.77 -1.75
CA LYS A 79 8.10 6.64 -0.86
C LYS A 79 8.27 6.03 0.54
N ILE A 80 7.22 5.42 1.09
CA ILE A 80 7.31 4.71 2.38
C ILE A 80 8.32 3.57 2.28
N LYS A 81 8.26 2.75 1.24
CA LYS A 81 9.24 1.68 1.01
C LYS A 81 10.65 2.22 0.90
N TYR A 82 10.84 3.26 0.10
CA TYR A 82 12.14 3.91 -0.07
C TYR A 82 12.70 4.43 1.26
N ASP A 83 11.88 5.10 2.07
CA ASP A 83 12.30 5.64 3.37
C ASP A 83 12.64 4.52 4.36
N LEU A 84 11.87 3.41 4.38
CA LEU A 84 12.17 2.25 5.23
C LEU A 84 13.51 1.60 4.85
N THR A 85 13.77 1.41 3.56
CA THR A 85 14.99 0.75 3.10
C THR A 85 16.21 1.68 3.18
N ASN A 86 16.11 2.93 2.72
CA ASN A 86 17.29 3.80 2.57
C ASN A 86 17.57 4.70 3.77
N LYS A 87 16.54 5.06 4.56
CA LYS A 87 16.75 5.91 5.74
C LYS A 87 16.84 5.13 7.03
N ILE A 88 16.08 4.05 7.15
CA ILE A 88 16.03 3.23 8.37
C ILE A 88 16.97 2.03 8.22
N GLY A 89 17.26 1.60 6.97
CA GLY A 89 18.16 0.49 6.67
C GLY A 89 17.52 -0.90 6.79
N LEU A 90 16.19 -0.97 6.80
CA LEU A 90 15.46 -2.23 6.84
C LEU A 90 15.51 -2.94 5.47
N LYS A 91 15.76 -4.25 5.47
CA LYS A 91 15.63 -5.08 4.28
C LYS A 91 14.17 -5.30 3.92
N GLU A 92 13.88 -5.58 2.65
CA GLU A 92 12.50 -5.82 2.20
C GLU A 92 11.81 -7.01 2.90
N GLU A 93 12.59 -7.94 3.43
CA GLU A 93 12.11 -9.11 4.18
C GLU A 93 11.76 -8.78 5.64
N GLU A 94 12.28 -7.67 6.18
CA GLU A 94 12.11 -7.27 7.59
C GLU A 94 10.86 -6.42 7.82
N TYR A 95 10.16 -6.01 6.75
CA TYR A 95 8.91 -5.26 6.88
C TYR A 95 7.86 -5.70 5.88
N ARG A 96 6.60 -5.62 6.29
CA ARG A 96 5.45 -5.87 5.42
C ARG A 96 4.50 -4.69 5.46
N LEU A 97 4.24 -4.09 4.32
CA LEU A 97 3.17 -3.11 4.18
C LEU A 97 1.85 -3.83 3.92
N ALA A 98 0.88 -3.62 4.79
CA ALA A 98 -0.45 -4.20 4.69
C ALA A 98 -1.52 -3.12 4.89
N GLY A 99 -2.74 -3.40 4.46
CA GLY A 99 -3.88 -2.51 4.67
C GLY A 99 -4.69 -2.28 3.40
N VAL A 100 -5.88 -1.72 3.60
CA VAL A 100 -6.87 -1.50 2.53
C VAL A 100 -6.31 -0.63 1.40
N LEU A 101 -5.52 0.39 1.72
CA LEU A 101 -4.90 1.28 0.72
C LEU A 101 -3.97 0.51 -0.23
N ILE A 102 -3.16 -0.41 0.31
CA ILE A 102 -2.21 -1.20 -0.48
C ILE A 102 -2.96 -2.22 -1.33
N LEU A 103 -3.93 -2.91 -0.72
CA LEU A 103 -4.80 -3.85 -1.43
C LEU A 103 -5.50 -3.18 -2.61
N PHE A 104 -6.12 -2.02 -2.37
CA PHE A 104 -6.82 -1.27 -3.39
C PHE A 104 -5.90 -0.77 -4.50
N ASN A 105 -4.70 -0.28 -4.15
CA ASN A 105 -3.69 0.12 -5.12
C ASN A 105 -3.24 -1.05 -6.01
N ASN A 106 -2.99 -2.21 -5.41
CA ASN A 106 -2.57 -3.40 -6.15
C ASN A 106 -3.69 -3.93 -7.05
N LEU A 107 -4.94 -3.92 -6.57
CA LEU A 107 -6.11 -4.29 -7.36
C LEU A 107 -6.27 -3.37 -8.57
N LEU A 108 -6.24 -2.05 -8.38
CA LEU A 108 -6.35 -1.09 -9.48
C LEU A 108 -5.24 -1.29 -10.51
N GLN A 109 -3.99 -1.43 -10.08
CA GLN A 109 -2.87 -1.65 -11.00
C GLN A 109 -3.02 -2.97 -11.78
N SER A 110 -3.47 -4.03 -11.11
CA SER A 110 -3.71 -5.33 -11.76
C SER A 110 -4.84 -5.24 -12.78
N LEU A 111 -5.93 -4.54 -12.44
CA LEU A 111 -7.06 -4.32 -13.34
C LEU A 111 -6.63 -3.53 -14.59
N PHE A 112 -5.94 -2.40 -14.42
CA PHE A 112 -5.45 -1.61 -15.54
C PHE A 112 -4.51 -2.40 -16.43
N LYS A 113 -3.55 -3.13 -15.84
CA LYS A 113 -2.62 -3.97 -16.61
C LYS A 113 -3.35 -5.05 -17.40
N SER A 114 -4.30 -5.74 -16.78
CA SER A 114 -5.10 -6.77 -17.42
C SER A 114 -5.95 -6.19 -18.56
N GLN A 115 -6.58 -5.04 -18.33
CA GLN A 115 -7.42 -4.35 -19.32
C GLN A 115 -6.61 -3.93 -20.54
N ILE A 116 -5.44 -3.31 -20.36
CA ILE A 116 -4.55 -2.90 -21.45
C ILE A 116 -4.08 -4.13 -22.24
N LEU A 117 -3.72 -5.21 -21.56
CA LEU A 117 -3.25 -6.43 -22.21
C LEU A 117 -4.35 -7.09 -23.03
N THR A 118 -5.57 -7.23 -22.47
CA THR A 118 -6.73 -7.78 -23.15
C THR A 118 -7.10 -6.94 -24.37
N LEU A 119 -7.14 -5.61 -24.21
CA LEU A 119 -7.41 -4.69 -25.29
C LEU A 119 -6.38 -4.80 -26.42
N GLY A 120 -5.10 -4.92 -26.06
CA GLY A 120 -4.01 -5.14 -27.01
C GLY A 120 -4.19 -6.42 -27.81
N PHE A 121 -4.52 -7.54 -27.15
CA PHE A 121 -4.79 -8.81 -27.86
C PHE A 121 -5.98 -8.72 -28.80
N VAL A 122 -7.07 -8.09 -28.38
CA VAL A 122 -8.24 -7.88 -29.25
C VAL A 122 -7.87 -7.05 -30.48
N MET A 123 -7.09 -5.98 -30.29
CA MET A 123 -6.64 -5.15 -31.41
C MET A 123 -5.77 -5.92 -32.41
N VAL A 124 -4.85 -6.75 -31.91
CA VAL A 124 -4.04 -7.62 -32.79
C VAL A 124 -4.92 -8.62 -33.54
N GLY A 125 -5.93 -9.20 -32.88
CA GLY A 125 -6.89 -10.08 -33.52
C GLY A 125 -7.68 -9.41 -34.65
N ILE A 126 -8.22 -8.20 -34.40
CA ILE A 126 -8.95 -7.42 -35.38
C ILE A 126 -8.03 -7.02 -36.54
N PHE A 127 -6.82 -6.60 -36.27
CA PHE A 127 -5.82 -6.30 -37.30
C PHE A 127 -5.53 -7.51 -38.17
N GLY A 128 -5.30 -8.68 -37.56
CA GLY A 128 -5.07 -9.94 -38.28
C GLY A 128 -6.24 -10.33 -39.18
N MET A 129 -7.49 -10.17 -38.71
CA MET A 129 -8.66 -10.43 -39.47
C MET A 129 -8.77 -9.51 -40.71
N PHE A 130 -8.55 -8.19 -40.54
CA PHE A 130 -8.52 -7.27 -41.66
C PHE A 130 -7.37 -7.53 -42.63
N PHE A 131 -6.22 -7.94 -42.11
CA PHE A 131 -5.07 -8.29 -42.95
C PHE A 131 -5.36 -9.50 -43.84
N ILE A 132 -6.01 -10.51 -43.32
CA ILE A 132 -6.46 -11.67 -44.13
C ILE A 132 -7.49 -11.27 -45.17
N LEU A 133 -8.44 -10.41 -44.82
CA LEU A 133 -9.52 -9.98 -45.68
C LEU A 133 -9.02 -9.08 -46.83
N PHE A 134 -8.23 -8.06 -46.51
CA PHE A 134 -7.79 -7.06 -47.50
C PHE A 134 -6.49 -7.41 -48.19
N LYS A 135 -5.70 -8.33 -47.63
CA LYS A 135 -4.35 -8.69 -48.11
C LYS A 135 -3.44 -7.48 -48.34
N ASN A 136 -3.74 -6.38 -47.68
CA ASN A 136 -3.02 -5.11 -47.79
C ASN A 136 -2.90 -4.46 -46.40
N ILE A 137 -1.64 -4.30 -45.97
CA ILE A 137 -1.32 -3.74 -44.65
C ILE A 137 -1.92 -2.33 -44.45
N LYS A 138 -1.85 -1.47 -45.48
CA LYS A 138 -2.35 -0.09 -45.38
C LYS A 138 -3.86 -0.04 -45.14
N LEU A 139 -4.64 -0.86 -45.88
CA LEU A 139 -6.08 -0.95 -45.68
C LEU A 139 -6.47 -1.55 -44.35
N SER A 140 -5.75 -2.56 -43.91
CA SER A 140 -5.94 -3.18 -42.59
C SER A 140 -5.69 -2.21 -41.47
N LEU A 141 -4.62 -1.39 -41.56
CA LEU A 141 -4.31 -0.38 -40.57
C LEU A 141 -5.41 0.70 -40.49
N ILE A 142 -5.90 1.18 -41.62
CA ILE A 142 -7.00 2.14 -41.69
C ILE A 142 -8.27 1.55 -41.07
N GLY A 143 -8.58 0.29 -41.31
CA GLY A 143 -9.73 -0.40 -40.72
C GLY A 143 -9.67 -0.54 -39.20
N VAL A 144 -8.49 -0.58 -38.62
CA VAL A 144 -8.31 -0.70 -37.16
C VAL A 144 -8.40 0.66 -36.44
N VAL A 145 -8.16 1.77 -37.12
CA VAL A 145 -8.18 3.14 -36.53
C VAL A 145 -9.46 3.44 -35.74
N PRO A 146 -10.68 3.18 -36.22
CA PRO A 146 -11.93 3.44 -35.47
C PRO A 146 -11.97 2.66 -34.14
N ASN A 147 -11.46 1.42 -34.14
CA ASN A 147 -11.43 0.59 -32.94
C ASN A 147 -10.39 1.12 -31.94
N PHE A 148 -9.27 1.67 -32.43
CA PHE A 148 -8.27 2.34 -31.58
C PHE A 148 -8.84 3.58 -30.89
N ILE A 149 -9.60 4.40 -31.64
CA ILE A 149 -10.27 5.59 -31.09
C ILE A 149 -11.29 5.18 -30.02
N ALA A 150 -12.14 4.19 -30.32
CA ALA A 150 -13.13 3.69 -29.35
C ALA A 150 -12.45 3.15 -28.08
N ALA A 151 -11.39 2.39 -28.23
CA ALA A 151 -10.62 1.84 -27.12
C ALA A 151 -10.00 2.94 -26.24
N PHE A 152 -9.48 4.00 -26.85
CA PHE A 152 -8.89 5.13 -26.12
C PHE A 152 -9.91 5.90 -25.27
N PHE A 153 -11.18 5.98 -25.71
CA PHE A 153 -12.23 6.63 -24.93
C PHE A 153 -12.77 5.75 -23.79
N ILE A 154 -12.55 4.44 -23.83
CA ILE A 154 -13.01 3.50 -22.79
C ILE A 154 -11.95 3.34 -21.67
N LEU A 155 -10.70 3.58 -21.95
CA LEU A 155 -9.56 3.39 -21.02
C LEU A 155 -9.35 4.60 -20.16
#